data_3ce3082b22718400a73ae2937c7c4a80
#
_entry.id   3ce3082b22718400a73ae2937c7c4a80
#
_cell.length_a   1.000
_cell.length_b   1.000
_cell.length_c   1.000
_cell.angle_alpha   90.00
_cell.angle_beta   90.00
_cell.angle_gamma   90.00
#
_symmetry.space_group_name_H-M   'P 1'
#
loop_
_entity.id
_entity.type
_entity.pdbx_description
1 polymer ?
#
loop_
_entity_poly.entity_id
_entity_poly.type
_entity_poly.pdbx_seq_one_letter_code
_entity_poly.pdbx_strand_id
1 'polypeptide(L)'
;MTGVLPVALEDATKVLQALLLTGKEYVCVMQLHGSVSSEVVQQVLSEFVGEIYQRPPLRSSVKRRIRTRWIYRISFLEMQENNVLFSVGCQAGTYIRKLCHDIGEALGCGAHMRELRRVRTGPFTEEKLSTLYDLADAYAAWAEKGDEFLLRKLISPMEFGLSLLPKIYIRDSAVDAICHGANLAIPGIVKVETEIKSSDIVAVFTQKGEAIALAKALLSTEGILDL
;
A
#
# COMPACT_ATOMS: atom_id res chain seq x y z
N MET A 1 -5.79 9.97 13.60
CA MET A 1 -5.37 9.36 12.32
C MET A 1 -6.59 8.78 11.65
N THR A 2 -6.84 9.11 10.42
CA THR A 2 -8.02 8.73 9.63
C THR A 2 -7.62 8.18 8.26
N GLY A 3 -8.60 7.94 7.37
CA GLY A 3 -8.37 7.64 5.95
C GLY A 3 -8.49 6.17 5.60
N VAL A 4 -7.91 5.77 4.50
CA VAL A 4 -8.05 4.46 3.86
C VAL A 4 -7.55 3.32 4.75
N LEU A 5 -8.42 2.37 5.06
CA LEU A 5 -8.09 1.13 5.76
C LEU A 5 -8.68 -0.06 4.97
N PRO A 6 -7.86 -0.80 4.21
CA PRO A 6 -8.32 -2.04 3.61
C PRO A 6 -8.72 -3.04 4.70
N VAL A 7 -9.90 -3.61 4.56
CA VAL A 7 -10.43 -4.69 5.40
C VAL A 7 -10.70 -5.87 4.48
N ALA A 8 -10.14 -7.02 4.79
CA ALA A 8 -10.36 -8.24 4.02
C ALA A 8 -11.37 -9.12 4.75
N LEU A 9 -12.28 -9.71 4.01
CA LEU A 9 -13.30 -10.63 4.49
C LEU A 9 -12.91 -12.05 4.11
N GLU A 10 -13.11 -12.99 5.03
CA GLU A 10 -12.91 -14.44 4.81
C GLU A 10 -11.56 -14.77 4.17
N ASP A 11 -11.56 -15.47 3.05
CA ASP A 11 -10.36 -15.90 2.34
C ASP A 11 -9.54 -14.77 1.73
N ALA A 12 -10.14 -13.60 1.49
CA ALA A 12 -9.41 -12.41 1.05
C ALA A 12 -8.33 -11.95 2.04
N THR A 13 -8.38 -12.43 3.29
CA THR A 13 -7.31 -12.17 4.29
C THR A 13 -5.93 -12.65 3.82
N LYS A 14 -5.86 -13.65 2.95
CA LYS A 14 -4.62 -14.17 2.34
C LYS A 14 -3.92 -13.11 1.47
N VAL A 15 -4.69 -12.21 0.84
CA VAL A 15 -4.17 -11.11 -0.01
C VAL A 15 -3.53 -9.98 0.82
N LEU A 16 -3.89 -9.84 2.09
CA LEU A 16 -3.36 -8.76 2.94
C LEU A 16 -1.83 -8.73 3.02
N GLN A 17 -1.17 -9.88 2.94
CA GLN A 17 0.29 -9.95 2.97
C GLN A 17 0.93 -9.18 1.81
N ALA A 18 0.33 -9.26 0.61
CA ALA A 18 0.76 -8.47 -0.53
C ALA A 18 0.55 -6.97 -0.31
N LEU A 19 -0.60 -6.58 0.24
CA LEU A 19 -0.93 -5.19 0.55
C LEU A 19 -0.05 -4.56 1.63
N LEU A 20 0.44 -5.36 2.58
CA LEU A 20 1.36 -4.86 3.61
C LEU A 20 2.65 -4.29 3.02
N LEU A 21 3.12 -4.82 1.90
CA LEU A 21 4.36 -4.41 1.24
C LEU A 21 4.18 -3.22 0.30
N THR A 22 2.95 -2.91 -0.11
CA THR A 22 2.68 -1.81 -1.06
C THR A 22 2.95 -0.43 -0.46
N GLY A 23 3.29 0.54 -1.30
CA GLY A 23 3.45 1.95 -0.92
C GLY A 23 2.17 2.54 -0.32
N LYS A 24 2.34 3.56 0.51
CA LYS A 24 1.26 4.30 1.17
C LYS A 24 1.42 5.78 0.89
N GLU A 25 0.28 6.48 0.82
CA GLU A 25 0.28 7.93 0.72
C GLU A 25 -0.52 8.54 1.86
N TYR A 26 -0.02 9.65 2.36
CA TYR A 26 -0.60 10.36 3.48
C TYR A 26 -0.67 11.86 3.18
N VAL A 27 -1.66 12.51 3.77
CA VAL A 27 -1.69 13.95 3.99
C VAL A 27 -1.46 14.17 5.49
N CYS A 28 -0.54 15.07 5.81
CA CYS A 28 -0.05 15.29 7.17
C CYS A 28 -0.06 16.78 7.50
N VAL A 29 -0.54 17.11 8.68
CA VAL A 29 -0.30 18.41 9.31
C VAL A 29 0.84 18.23 10.32
N MET A 30 1.95 18.91 10.07
CA MET A 30 3.10 19.00 10.96
C MET A 30 3.08 20.38 11.63
N GLN A 31 3.27 20.42 12.94
CA GLN A 31 3.40 21.66 13.70
C GLN A 31 4.86 21.90 14.06
N LEU A 32 5.38 23.05 13.63
CA LEU A 32 6.71 23.54 13.99
C LEU A 32 6.70 24.15 15.38
N HIS A 33 7.80 24.02 16.12
CA HIS A 33 7.94 24.60 17.46
C HIS A 33 8.56 26.02 17.45
N GLY A 34 8.92 26.51 16.26
CA GLY A 34 9.44 27.86 16.02
C GLY A 34 9.05 28.38 14.65
N SER A 35 9.23 29.66 14.41
CA SER A 35 8.92 30.31 13.14
C SER A 35 10.03 30.04 12.12
N VAL A 36 9.65 29.52 10.97
CA VAL A 36 10.53 29.28 9.82
C VAL A 36 9.80 29.73 8.56
N SER A 37 10.49 30.26 7.57
CA SER A 37 9.84 30.69 6.33
C SER A 37 9.39 29.48 5.49
N SER A 38 8.34 29.66 4.69
CA SER A 38 7.78 28.59 3.86
C SER A 38 8.78 28.07 2.84
N GLU A 39 9.66 28.91 2.31
CA GLU A 39 10.71 28.57 1.34
C GLU A 39 11.72 27.59 1.95
N VAL A 40 12.17 27.85 3.18
CA VAL A 40 13.09 26.97 3.92
C VAL A 40 12.42 25.64 4.23
N VAL A 41 11.15 25.65 4.63
CA VAL A 41 10.38 24.43 4.87
C VAL A 41 10.29 23.59 3.59
N GLN A 42 9.95 24.21 2.45
CA GLN A 42 9.87 23.51 1.16
C GLN A 42 11.21 22.90 0.74
N GLN A 43 12.29 23.64 0.91
CA GLN A 43 13.64 23.15 0.62
C GLN A 43 13.95 21.91 1.46
N VAL A 44 13.78 21.98 2.79
CA VAL A 44 14.07 20.86 3.69
C VAL A 44 13.16 19.66 3.39
N LEU A 45 11.86 19.88 3.11
CA LEU A 45 10.98 18.77 2.72
C LEU A 45 11.49 18.03 1.49
N SER A 46 12.05 18.75 0.50
CA SER A 46 12.57 18.13 -0.73
C SER A 46 13.81 17.25 -0.47
N GLU A 47 14.62 17.57 0.55
CA GLU A 47 15.79 16.80 0.94
C GLU A 47 15.46 15.43 1.56
N PHE A 48 14.23 15.26 2.06
CA PHE A 48 13.77 13.97 2.58
C PHE A 48 13.23 13.01 1.52
N VAL A 49 13.22 13.39 0.25
CA VAL A 49 12.87 12.46 -0.85
C VAL A 49 14.06 11.53 -1.10
N GLY A 50 13.79 10.22 -1.19
CA GLY A 50 14.81 9.20 -1.35
C GLY A 50 14.92 8.28 -0.14
N GLU A 51 16.11 7.80 0.12
CA GLU A 51 16.41 6.87 1.21
C GLU A 51 16.59 7.60 2.54
N ILE A 52 15.82 7.20 3.54
CA ILE A 52 15.89 7.75 4.90
C ILE A 52 16.14 6.65 5.93
N TYR A 53 16.77 7.03 7.05
CA TYR A 53 17.02 6.14 8.17
C TYR A 53 16.07 6.45 9.32
N GLN A 54 15.27 5.48 9.72
CA GLN A 54 14.34 5.65 10.83
C GLN A 54 14.56 4.61 11.94
N ARG A 55 14.48 5.06 13.18
CA ARG A 55 14.36 4.19 14.35
C ARG A 55 12.90 4.17 14.79
N PRO A 56 12.26 2.98 14.87
CA PRO A 56 10.87 2.89 15.31
C PRO A 56 10.64 3.57 16.67
N PRO A 57 9.45 4.14 16.92
CA PRO A 57 9.09 4.73 18.21
C PRO A 57 9.18 3.70 19.36
N LEU A 58 9.29 4.18 20.61
CA LEU A 58 9.34 3.32 21.81
C LEU A 58 8.11 2.41 21.92
N ARG A 59 6.93 2.93 21.60
CA ARG A 59 5.65 2.20 21.62
C ARG A 59 5.32 1.61 20.25
N SER A 60 6.20 0.77 19.69
CA SER A 60 5.92 0.05 18.46
C SER A 60 6.06 -1.46 18.68
N SER A 61 5.28 -2.26 17.96
CA SER A 61 5.30 -3.73 18.02
C SER A 61 6.53 -4.36 17.38
N VAL A 62 7.45 -3.56 16.79
CA VAL A 62 8.63 -4.07 16.09
C VAL A 62 9.91 -3.77 16.85
N LYS A 63 10.92 -4.65 16.68
CA LYS A 63 12.26 -4.45 17.28
C LYS A 63 12.81 -3.07 16.92
N ARG A 64 13.29 -2.34 17.94
CA ARG A 64 13.79 -0.97 17.85
C ARG A 64 15.23 -0.93 17.34
N ARG A 65 15.40 -1.15 16.02
CA ARG A 65 16.68 -0.99 15.30
C ARG A 65 16.51 -0.01 14.15
N ILE A 66 17.60 0.63 13.73
CA ILE A 66 17.60 1.51 12.56
C ILE A 66 17.17 0.69 11.35
N ARG A 67 16.28 1.27 10.56
CA ARG A 67 15.76 0.68 9.33
C ARG A 67 15.80 1.74 8.24
N THR A 68 16.19 1.33 7.06
CA THR A 68 16.05 2.13 5.85
C THR A 68 14.62 2.14 5.38
N ARG A 69 14.14 3.29 4.92
CA ARG A 69 12.83 3.48 4.29
C ARG A 69 12.98 4.43 3.12
N TRP A 70 12.11 4.25 2.14
CA TRP A 70 12.12 5.10 0.94
C TRP A 70 10.95 6.06 0.95
N ILE A 71 11.23 7.33 0.76
CA ILE A 71 10.23 8.37 0.48
C ILE A 71 10.21 8.60 -1.02
N TYR A 72 9.11 8.27 -1.66
CA TYR A 72 8.97 8.39 -3.12
C TYR A 72 8.74 9.82 -3.55
N ARG A 73 7.98 10.57 -2.76
CA ARG A 73 7.68 11.99 -2.99
C ARG A 73 7.22 12.67 -1.71
N ILE A 74 7.51 13.95 -1.62
CA ILE A 74 6.90 14.89 -0.66
C ILE A 74 6.46 16.11 -1.45
N SER A 75 5.24 16.59 -1.19
CA SER A 75 4.73 17.82 -1.79
C SER A 75 4.22 18.73 -0.67
N PHE A 76 4.81 19.90 -0.57
CA PHE A 76 4.28 20.98 0.24
C PHE A 76 2.94 21.43 -0.34
N LEU A 77 1.93 21.64 0.51
CA LEU A 77 0.58 22.05 0.08
C LEU A 77 0.28 23.44 0.59
N GLU A 78 0.43 23.68 1.89
CA GLU A 78 0.07 24.94 2.53
C GLU A 78 0.85 25.12 3.84
N MET A 79 1.03 26.34 4.27
CA MET A 79 1.53 26.68 5.60
C MET A 79 0.70 27.82 6.20
N GLN A 80 0.17 27.59 7.40
CA GLN A 80 -0.51 28.62 8.20
C GLN A 80 0.19 28.71 9.56
N GLU A 81 0.75 29.90 9.85
CA GLU A 81 1.58 30.09 11.04
C GLU A 81 2.67 29.01 11.14
N ASN A 82 2.62 28.17 12.17
CA ASN A 82 3.57 27.09 12.39
C ASN A 82 3.03 25.70 11.94
N ASN A 83 1.86 25.66 11.28
CA ASN A 83 1.29 24.42 10.77
C ASN A 83 1.61 24.26 9.29
N VAL A 84 2.29 23.17 8.97
CA VAL A 84 2.68 22.81 7.61
C VAL A 84 1.84 21.64 7.14
N LEU A 85 1.07 21.82 6.07
CA LEU A 85 0.33 20.79 5.38
C LEU A 85 1.17 20.27 4.23
N PHE A 86 1.40 18.96 4.17
CA PHE A 86 2.11 18.33 3.08
C PHE A 86 1.56 16.92 2.79
N SER A 87 1.76 16.47 1.56
CA SER A 87 1.51 15.07 1.16
C SER A 87 2.82 14.31 1.07
N VAL A 88 2.78 13.01 1.40
CA VAL A 88 3.95 12.13 1.33
C VAL A 88 3.58 10.75 0.82
N GLY A 89 4.28 10.30 -0.23
CA GLY A 89 4.23 8.92 -0.72
C GLY A 89 5.48 8.18 -0.25
N CYS A 90 5.32 7.04 0.41
CA CYS A 90 6.42 6.35 1.05
C CYS A 90 6.29 4.83 1.03
N GLN A 91 7.41 4.16 1.26
CA GLN A 91 7.50 2.72 1.44
C GLN A 91 6.71 2.27 2.68
N ALA A 92 6.17 1.07 2.60
CA ALA A 92 5.51 0.41 3.72
C ALA A 92 6.38 0.39 5.00
N GLY A 93 5.75 0.68 6.14
CA GLY A 93 6.43 0.71 7.44
C GLY A 93 7.24 1.98 7.71
N THR A 94 7.07 3.03 6.90
CA THR A 94 7.57 4.38 7.20
C THR A 94 6.73 5.01 8.31
N TYR A 95 7.38 5.59 9.31
CA TYR A 95 6.74 6.29 10.43
C TYR A 95 6.66 7.78 10.16
N ILE A 96 5.49 8.27 9.75
CA ILE A 96 5.29 9.71 9.43
C ILE A 96 5.50 10.59 10.66
N ARG A 97 5.14 10.12 11.86
CA ARG A 97 5.45 10.81 13.12
C ARG A 97 6.95 11.04 13.29
N LYS A 98 7.77 10.04 12.94
CA LYS A 98 9.23 10.17 13.03
C LYS A 98 9.76 11.09 11.93
N LEU A 99 9.17 11.03 10.73
CA LEU A 99 9.50 11.93 9.62
C LEU A 99 9.30 13.39 10.03
N CYS A 100 8.13 13.74 10.62
CA CYS A 100 7.88 15.11 11.10
C CYS A 100 8.92 15.56 12.15
N HIS A 101 9.28 14.67 13.07
CA HIS A 101 10.33 14.95 14.06
C HIS A 101 11.68 15.24 13.36
N ASP A 102 12.08 14.38 12.41
CA ASP A 102 13.38 14.51 11.74
C ASP A 102 13.45 15.77 10.87
N ILE A 103 12.34 16.12 10.19
CA ILE A 103 12.20 17.39 9.47
C ILE A 103 12.35 18.58 10.44
N GLY A 104 11.71 18.51 11.61
CA GLY A 104 11.82 19.56 12.62
C GLY A 104 13.24 19.75 13.16
N GLU A 105 13.99 18.65 13.35
CA GLU A 105 15.41 18.71 13.72
C GLU A 105 16.25 19.34 12.60
N ALA A 106 16.01 18.96 11.34
CA ALA A 106 16.71 19.55 10.20
C ALA A 106 16.43 21.07 10.04
N LEU A 107 15.20 21.50 10.39
CA LEU A 107 14.83 22.92 10.43
C LEU A 107 15.40 23.66 11.64
N GLY A 108 15.96 22.97 12.63
CA GLY A 108 16.53 23.55 13.83
C GLY A 108 15.52 24.07 14.87
N CYS A 109 14.22 24.00 14.59
CA CYS A 109 13.17 24.49 15.49
C CYS A 109 12.42 23.37 16.21
N GLY A 110 12.58 22.10 15.77
CA GLY A 110 11.76 20.96 16.21
C GLY A 110 10.36 20.98 15.62
N ALA A 111 9.76 19.81 15.49
CA ALA A 111 8.39 19.65 15.01
C ALA A 111 7.73 18.37 15.51
N HIS A 112 6.41 18.31 15.42
CA HIS A 112 5.67 17.08 15.65
C HIS A 112 4.49 16.93 14.69
N MET A 113 4.06 15.69 14.47
CA MET A 113 2.88 15.36 13.69
C MET A 113 1.62 15.73 14.49
N ARG A 114 0.83 16.67 14.00
CA ARG A 114 -0.45 17.08 14.59
C ARG A 114 -1.59 16.20 14.11
N GLU A 115 -1.74 16.05 12.78
CA GLU A 115 -2.77 15.25 12.15
C GLU A 115 -2.20 14.41 11.03
N LEU A 116 -2.84 13.27 10.77
CA LEU A 116 -2.46 12.35 9.71
C LEU A 116 -3.68 11.67 9.11
N ARG A 117 -3.78 11.71 7.79
CA ARG A 117 -4.80 11.02 7.01
C ARG A 117 -4.12 10.16 5.94
N ARG A 118 -4.43 8.87 5.90
CA ARG A 118 -3.93 7.99 4.85
C ARG A 118 -4.87 8.04 3.65
N VAL A 119 -4.39 8.57 2.53
CA VAL A 119 -5.17 8.77 1.30
C VAL A 119 -5.05 7.62 0.32
N ARG A 120 -3.98 6.80 0.43
CA ARG A 120 -3.80 5.61 -0.41
C ARG A 120 -3.07 4.46 0.32
N THR A 121 -3.46 3.24 0.03
CA THR A 121 -2.75 2.00 0.40
C THR A 121 -2.81 1.03 -0.78
N GLY A 122 -1.67 0.82 -1.44
CA GLY A 122 -1.65 0.03 -2.66
C GLY A 122 -2.63 0.57 -3.71
N PRO A 123 -3.56 -0.26 -4.22
CA PRO A 123 -4.54 0.16 -5.21
C PRO A 123 -5.75 0.92 -4.61
N PHE A 124 -5.90 0.91 -3.28
CA PHE A 124 -7.04 1.54 -2.60
C PHE A 124 -6.79 3.02 -2.36
N THR A 125 -7.69 3.87 -2.83
CA THR A 125 -7.67 5.34 -2.69
C THR A 125 -8.89 5.83 -1.94
N GLU A 126 -8.88 7.10 -1.50
CA GLU A 126 -10.01 7.71 -0.81
C GLU A 126 -11.29 7.81 -1.65
N GLU A 127 -11.17 7.92 -2.97
CA GLU A 127 -12.31 8.10 -3.88
C GLU A 127 -13.29 6.93 -3.84
N LYS A 128 -12.83 5.76 -3.43
CA LYS A 128 -13.61 4.52 -3.35
C LYS A 128 -13.84 4.06 -1.91
N LEU A 129 -13.77 4.96 -0.95
CA LEU A 129 -14.05 4.64 0.45
C LEU A 129 -15.53 4.37 0.67
N SER A 130 -15.79 3.38 1.50
CA SER A 130 -17.10 3.13 2.10
C SER A 130 -16.98 3.26 3.61
N THR A 131 -18.02 3.77 4.24
CA THR A 131 -18.10 3.84 5.71
C THR A 131 -18.68 2.55 6.27
N LEU A 132 -18.49 2.33 7.58
CA LEU A 132 -19.17 1.21 8.26
C LEU A 132 -20.70 1.38 8.26
N TYR A 133 -21.20 2.62 8.17
CA TYR A 133 -22.64 2.89 8.04
C TYR A 133 -23.17 2.43 6.70
N ASP A 134 -22.48 2.77 5.59
CA ASP A 134 -22.85 2.29 4.26
C ASP A 134 -22.89 0.77 4.20
N LEU A 135 -21.93 0.10 4.86
CA LEU A 135 -21.90 -1.36 4.92
C LEU A 135 -23.06 -1.92 5.74
N ALA A 136 -23.39 -1.29 6.87
CA ALA A 136 -24.53 -1.72 7.71
C ALA A 136 -25.86 -1.60 6.95
N ASP A 137 -26.07 -0.49 6.25
CA ASP A 137 -27.28 -0.27 5.44
C ASP A 137 -27.38 -1.26 4.27
N ALA A 138 -26.26 -1.51 3.59
CA ALA A 138 -26.22 -2.49 2.52
C ALA A 138 -26.46 -3.93 3.01
N TYR A 139 -25.95 -4.28 4.20
CA TYR A 139 -26.21 -5.57 4.82
C TYR A 139 -27.68 -5.73 5.24
N ALA A 140 -28.29 -4.68 5.81
CA ALA A 140 -29.70 -4.69 6.18
C ALA A 140 -30.61 -4.90 4.95
N ALA A 141 -30.33 -4.18 3.85
CA ALA A 141 -31.08 -4.34 2.60
C ALA A 141 -30.98 -5.77 2.04
N TRP A 142 -29.79 -6.37 2.09
CA TRP A 142 -29.59 -7.77 1.70
C TRP A 142 -30.33 -8.74 2.64
N ALA A 143 -30.21 -8.56 3.95
CA ALA A 143 -30.82 -9.47 4.94
C ALA A 143 -32.35 -9.44 4.90
N GLU A 144 -32.96 -8.27 4.67
CA GLU A 144 -34.41 -8.09 4.65
C GLU A 144 -35.07 -8.42 3.31
N LYS A 145 -34.39 -8.11 2.20
CA LYS A 145 -34.98 -8.15 0.84
C LYS A 145 -34.23 -9.07 -0.13
N GLY A 146 -33.08 -9.63 0.26
CA GLY A 146 -32.22 -10.39 -0.64
C GLY A 146 -31.51 -9.54 -1.70
N ASP A 147 -31.51 -8.20 -1.54
CA ASP A 147 -30.89 -7.29 -2.52
C ASP A 147 -29.39 -7.16 -2.28
N GLU A 148 -28.60 -7.79 -3.15
CA GLU A 148 -27.13 -7.77 -3.08
C GLU A 148 -26.50 -6.54 -3.77
N PHE A 149 -27.27 -5.68 -4.44
CA PHE A 149 -26.74 -4.62 -5.29
C PHE A 149 -25.79 -3.68 -4.53
N LEU A 150 -26.20 -3.24 -3.35
CA LEU A 150 -25.39 -2.34 -2.52
C LEU A 150 -24.14 -3.05 -1.97
N LEU A 151 -24.24 -4.28 -1.51
CA LEU A 151 -23.07 -5.04 -1.04
C LEU A 151 -22.04 -5.24 -2.17
N ARG A 152 -22.48 -5.61 -3.38
CA ARG A 152 -21.61 -5.78 -4.54
C ARG A 152 -20.94 -4.48 -4.99
N LYS A 153 -21.52 -3.33 -4.69
CA LYS A 153 -20.93 -2.02 -4.95
C LYS A 153 -19.84 -1.65 -3.93
N LEU A 154 -20.02 -2.06 -2.67
CA LEU A 154 -19.11 -1.70 -1.56
C LEU A 154 -17.94 -2.67 -1.41
N ILE A 155 -18.18 -3.96 -1.70
CA ILE A 155 -17.17 -5.02 -1.54
C ILE A 155 -16.48 -5.24 -2.88
N SER A 156 -15.19 -4.95 -2.92
CA SER A 156 -14.36 -5.21 -4.10
C SER A 156 -13.91 -6.67 -4.14
N PRO A 157 -13.75 -7.30 -5.32
CA PRO A 157 -13.15 -8.61 -5.44
C PRO A 157 -11.69 -8.58 -4.94
N MET A 158 -11.21 -9.71 -4.41
CA MET A 158 -9.86 -9.79 -3.85
C MET A 158 -8.76 -9.54 -4.88
N GLU A 159 -9.03 -9.81 -6.15
CA GLU A 159 -8.15 -9.56 -7.30
C GLU A 159 -7.79 -8.08 -7.43
N PHE A 160 -8.68 -7.18 -7.02
CA PHE A 160 -8.39 -5.76 -6.99
C PHE A 160 -7.20 -5.44 -6.06
N GLY A 161 -7.10 -6.15 -4.93
CA GLY A 161 -5.96 -6.03 -4.01
C GLY A 161 -4.62 -6.45 -4.62
N LEU A 162 -4.64 -7.27 -5.66
CA LEU A 162 -3.47 -7.78 -6.37
C LEU A 162 -3.12 -6.99 -7.63
N SER A 163 -3.89 -5.96 -7.98
CA SER A 163 -3.78 -5.23 -9.26
C SER A 163 -2.41 -4.60 -9.52
N LEU A 164 -1.65 -4.30 -8.46
CA LEU A 164 -0.30 -3.72 -8.56
C LEU A 164 0.83 -4.77 -8.59
N LEU A 165 0.52 -6.04 -8.43
CA LEU A 165 1.52 -7.09 -8.56
C LEU A 165 1.65 -7.52 -10.02
N PRO A 166 2.86 -7.88 -10.47
CA PRO A 166 3.05 -8.54 -11.76
C PRO A 166 2.24 -9.85 -11.80
N LYS A 167 1.69 -10.17 -12.98
CA LYS A 167 0.76 -11.29 -13.13
C LYS A 167 1.32 -12.36 -14.06
N ILE A 168 1.05 -13.61 -13.68
CA ILE A 168 1.27 -14.79 -14.52
C ILE A 168 -0.08 -15.49 -14.69
N TYR A 169 -0.48 -15.73 -15.94
CA TYR A 169 -1.72 -16.44 -16.27
C TYR A 169 -1.41 -17.89 -16.63
N ILE A 170 -2.16 -18.82 -16.07
CA ILE A 170 -1.91 -20.24 -16.18
C ILE A 170 -3.05 -20.99 -16.88
N ARG A 171 -2.73 -22.18 -17.40
CA ARG A 171 -3.73 -23.11 -17.94
C ARG A 171 -4.55 -23.71 -16.82
N ASP A 172 -5.82 -24.03 -17.09
CA ASP A 172 -6.72 -24.68 -16.13
C ASP A 172 -6.15 -26.00 -15.60
N SER A 173 -5.40 -26.74 -16.44
CA SER A 173 -4.74 -27.99 -16.04
C SER A 173 -3.64 -27.85 -14.99
N ALA A 174 -3.11 -26.63 -14.79
CA ALA A 174 -2.08 -26.35 -13.79
C ALA A 174 -2.66 -25.87 -12.45
N VAL A 175 -3.94 -25.47 -12.41
CA VAL A 175 -4.58 -24.85 -11.24
C VAL A 175 -4.51 -25.74 -10.01
N ASP A 176 -4.94 -26.99 -10.13
CA ASP A 176 -4.98 -27.92 -9.00
C ASP A 176 -3.61 -28.12 -8.35
N ALA A 177 -2.58 -28.35 -9.15
CA ALA A 177 -1.22 -28.51 -8.66
C ALA A 177 -0.70 -27.26 -7.92
N ILE A 178 -0.99 -26.07 -8.44
CA ILE A 178 -0.59 -24.79 -7.78
C ILE A 178 -1.35 -24.59 -6.48
N CYS A 179 -2.63 -24.89 -6.42
CA CYS A 179 -3.42 -24.81 -5.18
C CYS A 179 -2.88 -25.73 -4.08
N HIS A 180 -2.24 -26.84 -4.46
CA HIS A 180 -1.57 -27.77 -3.53
C HIS A 180 -0.08 -27.43 -3.27
N GLY A 181 0.38 -26.26 -3.73
CA GLY A 181 1.72 -25.75 -3.44
C GLY A 181 2.84 -26.26 -4.36
N ALA A 182 2.51 -26.85 -5.51
CA ALA A 182 3.51 -27.24 -6.51
C ALA A 182 4.14 -26.02 -7.20
N ASN A 183 5.37 -26.17 -7.68
CA ASN A 183 6.00 -25.16 -8.53
C ASN A 183 5.31 -25.11 -9.90
N LEU A 184 5.10 -23.87 -10.39
CA LEU A 184 4.57 -23.66 -11.73
C LEU A 184 5.67 -23.95 -12.77
N ALA A 185 5.43 -24.94 -13.62
CA ALA A 185 6.29 -25.24 -14.75
C ALA A 185 5.92 -24.38 -15.96
N ILE A 186 6.92 -24.05 -16.81
CA ILE A 186 6.76 -23.17 -17.98
C ILE A 186 5.62 -23.61 -18.92
N PRO A 187 5.43 -24.91 -19.26
CA PRO A 187 4.31 -25.32 -20.09
C PRO A 187 2.93 -25.03 -19.52
N GLY A 188 2.84 -24.77 -18.22
CA GLY A 188 1.61 -24.35 -17.55
C GLY A 188 1.29 -22.86 -17.72
N ILE A 189 2.26 -22.04 -18.16
CA ILE A 189 2.10 -20.61 -18.35
C ILE A 189 1.46 -20.33 -19.71
N VAL A 190 0.46 -19.45 -19.73
CA VAL A 190 -0.20 -18.98 -20.96
C VAL A 190 0.25 -17.57 -21.31
N LYS A 191 0.40 -16.70 -20.26
CA LYS A 191 0.77 -15.30 -20.41
C LYS A 191 1.56 -14.87 -19.19
N VAL A 192 2.59 -14.07 -19.42
CA VAL A 192 3.41 -13.43 -18.39
C VAL A 192 3.44 -11.93 -18.66
N GLU A 193 3.33 -11.12 -17.62
CA GLU A 193 3.56 -9.66 -17.73
C GLU A 193 5.06 -9.36 -17.88
N THR A 194 5.35 -8.24 -18.49
CA THR A 194 6.73 -7.75 -18.67
C THR A 194 7.36 -7.32 -17.33
N GLU A 195 8.69 -7.21 -17.31
CA GLU A 195 9.48 -6.67 -16.19
C GLU A 195 9.47 -7.49 -14.89
N ILE A 196 8.98 -8.73 -14.90
CA ILE A 196 9.15 -9.64 -13.76
C ILE A 196 10.64 -9.96 -13.61
N LYS A 197 11.15 -9.77 -12.40
CA LYS A 197 12.51 -10.15 -12.01
C LYS A 197 12.49 -11.41 -11.16
N SER A 198 13.59 -12.16 -11.19
CA SER A 198 13.77 -13.27 -10.26
C SER A 198 13.65 -12.79 -8.82
N SER A 199 12.89 -13.50 -8.01
CA SER A 199 12.53 -13.21 -6.61
C SER A 199 11.39 -12.21 -6.41
N ASP A 200 10.80 -11.64 -7.45
CA ASP A 200 9.60 -10.82 -7.31
C ASP A 200 8.42 -11.65 -6.79
N ILE A 201 7.56 -10.99 -6.03
CA ILE A 201 6.25 -11.55 -5.69
C ILE A 201 5.30 -11.30 -6.85
N VAL A 202 4.73 -12.36 -7.38
CA VAL A 202 3.80 -12.34 -8.51
C VAL A 202 2.45 -12.90 -8.11
N ALA A 203 1.40 -12.43 -8.75
CA ALA A 203 0.07 -12.98 -8.61
C ALA A 203 -0.22 -13.94 -9.76
N VAL A 204 -0.64 -15.17 -9.42
CA VAL A 204 -0.98 -16.21 -10.38
C VAL A 204 -2.49 -16.20 -10.61
N PHE A 205 -2.89 -16.13 -11.88
CA PHE A 205 -4.28 -16.03 -12.31
C PHE A 205 -4.66 -17.14 -13.29
N THR A 206 -5.94 -17.52 -13.29
CA THR A 206 -6.53 -18.28 -14.40
C THR A 206 -6.66 -17.40 -15.64
N GLN A 207 -6.93 -18.00 -16.79
CA GLN A 207 -7.25 -17.26 -18.03
C GLN A 207 -8.56 -16.45 -17.91
N LYS A 208 -9.43 -16.78 -16.94
CA LYS A 208 -10.67 -16.06 -16.64
C LYS A 208 -10.46 -14.85 -15.72
N GLY A 209 -9.24 -14.69 -15.19
CA GLY A 209 -8.91 -13.58 -14.28
C GLY A 209 -9.18 -13.86 -12.80
N GLU A 210 -9.31 -15.13 -12.43
CA GLU A 210 -9.46 -15.54 -11.02
C GLU A 210 -8.08 -15.71 -10.37
N ALA A 211 -7.87 -15.13 -9.22
CA ALA A 211 -6.61 -15.24 -8.47
C ALA A 211 -6.47 -16.62 -7.83
N ILE A 212 -5.37 -17.31 -8.11
CA ILE A 212 -5.09 -18.67 -7.65
C ILE A 212 -4.10 -18.66 -6.48
N ALA A 213 -2.99 -17.93 -6.63
CA ALA A 213 -1.92 -17.94 -5.64
C ALA A 213 -1.08 -16.66 -5.70
N LEU A 214 -0.37 -16.40 -4.59
CA LEU A 214 0.81 -15.54 -4.57
C LEU A 214 2.04 -16.45 -4.64
N ALA A 215 2.94 -16.14 -5.56
CA ALA A 215 4.14 -16.93 -5.78
C ALA A 215 5.39 -16.02 -5.82
N LYS A 216 6.55 -16.64 -5.65
CA LYS A 216 7.83 -16.00 -5.87
C LYS A 216 8.37 -16.44 -7.23
N ALA A 217 8.64 -15.48 -8.11
CA ALA A 217 9.21 -15.76 -9.42
C ALA A 217 10.63 -16.34 -9.27
N LEU A 218 10.86 -17.49 -9.86
CA LEU A 218 12.20 -18.12 -9.91
C LEU A 218 13.02 -17.58 -11.08
N LEU A 219 12.35 -17.20 -12.17
CA LEU A 219 12.94 -16.66 -13.39
C LEU A 219 12.41 -15.25 -13.66
N SER A 220 13.15 -14.48 -14.46
CA SER A 220 12.65 -13.22 -15.04
C SER A 220 11.70 -13.51 -16.20
N THR A 221 10.96 -12.47 -16.66
CA THR A 221 10.13 -12.59 -17.88
C THR A 221 10.93 -13.11 -19.06
N GLU A 222 12.13 -12.58 -19.29
CA GLU A 222 13.04 -13.02 -20.36
C GLU A 222 13.41 -14.51 -20.19
N GLY A 223 13.83 -14.90 -18.98
CA GLY A 223 14.16 -16.30 -18.70
C GLY A 223 12.97 -17.29 -18.78
N ILE A 224 11.73 -16.79 -18.75
CA ILE A 224 10.54 -17.62 -19.01
C ILE A 224 10.28 -17.78 -20.51
N LEU A 225 10.57 -16.72 -21.28
CA LEU A 225 10.32 -16.70 -22.74
C LEU A 225 11.39 -17.41 -23.56
N ASP A 226 12.61 -17.54 -23.00
CA ASP A 226 13.76 -18.18 -23.67
C ASP A 226 13.79 -19.72 -23.52
N LEU A 227 12.86 -20.30 -22.75
CA LEU A 227 12.73 -21.74 -22.48
C LEU A 227 11.50 -22.36 -23.15
#